data_e4ccd01828c3290bffe478cec5031d01
#
_entry.id   e4ccd01828c3290bffe478cec5031d01
#
_cell.length_a   1.000
_cell.length_b   1.000
_cell.length_c   1.000
_cell.angle_alpha   90.00
_cell.angle_beta   90.00
_cell.angle_gamma   90.00
#
_symmetry.space_group_name_H-M   'P 1'
#
loop_
_entity.id
_entity.type
_entity.pdbx_description
1 polymer ?
#
loop_
_entity_poly.entity_id
_entity_poly.type
_entity_poly.pdbx_seq_one_letter_code
_entity_poly.pdbx_strand_id
1 'polypeptide(L)'
;MLQRMKLRGLGGLGVLVAILFWIVEALLHVFVFGGESFLENLFFSDPNENWMRLLISVTVIAFGFYAQAAVDQQQQLLERIRKKGTRLQKVVDGCYDAYVSMDQEGKIIDWNRSAELLFGWPRQKVIGESMEIIIPERFREAHRKGLARYQATNIGSFLYKPVYTQALHRDGFEFPIEIVVTPLKTNGLQEYFAFIREKISADK
;
A
#
# COMPACT_ATOMS: atom_id res chain seq x y z
N MET A 1 -14.63 11.39 0.27
CA MET A 1 -15.90 11.43 1.01
C MET A 1 -17.03 10.71 0.28
N LEU A 2 -17.21 10.89 -1.02
CA LEU A 2 -18.24 10.26 -1.88
C LEU A 2 -18.18 8.72 -1.97
N GLN A 3 -17.00 8.11 -1.87
CA GLN A 3 -16.85 6.64 -1.92
C GLN A 3 -17.33 5.95 -0.63
N ARG A 4 -17.27 6.63 0.52
CA ARG A 4 -17.82 6.13 1.79
C ARG A 4 -19.34 6.12 1.85
N MET A 5 -20.01 7.02 1.11
CA MET A 5 -21.48 7.04 1.07
C MET A 5 -22.08 5.90 0.23
N LYS A 6 -21.40 5.48 -0.85
CA LYS A 6 -21.88 4.42 -1.74
C LYS A 6 -21.88 3.02 -1.12
N LEU A 7 -20.98 2.75 -0.17
CA LEU A 7 -20.82 1.40 0.42
C LEU A 7 -21.60 1.19 1.74
N ARG A 8 -22.02 2.25 2.42
CA ARG A 8 -22.87 2.16 3.61
C ARG A 8 -24.31 1.69 3.32
N GLY A 9 -24.65 1.51 2.06
CA GLY A 9 -25.98 1.15 1.62
C GLY A 9 -26.24 -0.36 1.40
N LEU A 10 -25.20 -1.25 1.55
CA LEU A 10 -25.44 -2.68 1.26
C LEU A 10 -26.44 -3.34 2.21
N GLY A 11 -26.38 -3.02 3.49
CA GLY A 11 -27.40 -3.46 4.46
C GLY A 11 -28.78 -2.89 4.12
N GLY A 12 -28.86 -1.58 3.80
CA GLY A 12 -30.08 -0.93 3.35
C GLY A 12 -30.58 -1.45 2.00
N LEU A 13 -29.66 -1.79 1.09
CA LEU A 13 -30.01 -2.42 -0.18
C LEU A 13 -30.63 -3.80 0.03
N GLY A 14 -30.11 -4.59 0.95
CA GLY A 14 -30.70 -5.88 1.34
C GLY A 14 -32.14 -5.73 1.82
N VAL A 15 -32.43 -4.71 2.64
CA VAL A 15 -33.78 -4.39 3.08
C VAL A 15 -34.68 -3.99 1.91
N LEU A 16 -34.21 -3.13 1.03
CA LEU A 16 -34.96 -2.71 -0.17
C LEU A 16 -35.26 -3.87 -1.11
N VAL A 17 -34.31 -4.76 -1.32
CA VAL A 17 -34.48 -5.97 -2.13
C VAL A 17 -35.51 -6.90 -1.50
N ALA A 18 -35.52 -7.08 -0.19
CA ALA A 18 -36.50 -7.87 0.52
C ALA A 18 -37.92 -7.29 0.37
N ILE A 19 -38.09 -5.98 0.50
CA ILE A 19 -39.37 -5.28 0.29
C ILE A 19 -39.83 -5.44 -1.15
N LEU A 20 -38.94 -5.23 -2.11
CA LEU A 20 -39.26 -5.39 -3.53
C LEU A 20 -39.69 -6.82 -3.87
N PHE A 21 -39.03 -7.81 -3.28
CA PHE A 21 -39.39 -9.23 -3.42
C PHE A 21 -40.84 -9.48 -2.98
N TRP A 22 -41.24 -8.97 -1.81
CA TRP A 22 -42.61 -9.09 -1.32
C TRP A 22 -43.64 -8.47 -2.27
N ILE A 23 -43.35 -7.27 -2.79
CA ILE A 23 -44.25 -6.57 -3.75
C ILE A 23 -44.36 -7.35 -5.05
N VAL A 24 -43.24 -7.81 -5.62
CA VAL A 24 -43.25 -8.56 -6.90
C VAL A 24 -44.01 -9.87 -6.76
N GLU A 25 -43.83 -10.58 -5.66
CA GLU A 25 -44.52 -11.85 -5.44
C GLU A 25 -46.03 -11.66 -5.24
N ALA A 26 -46.44 -10.63 -4.48
CA ALA A 26 -47.88 -10.30 -4.36
C ALA A 26 -48.51 -9.94 -5.73
N LEU A 27 -47.76 -9.21 -6.58
CA LEU A 27 -48.22 -8.91 -7.97
C LEU A 27 -48.33 -10.19 -8.84
N LEU A 28 -47.35 -11.09 -8.76
CA LEU A 28 -47.40 -12.36 -9.48
C LEU A 28 -48.61 -13.20 -9.07
N HIS A 29 -48.94 -13.24 -7.79
CA HIS A 29 -50.12 -13.94 -7.33
C HIS A 29 -51.41 -13.39 -7.90
N VAL A 30 -51.56 -12.07 -7.98
CA VAL A 30 -52.74 -11.43 -8.61
C VAL A 30 -52.80 -11.66 -10.10
N PHE A 31 -51.71 -11.45 -10.84
CA PHE A 31 -51.72 -11.47 -12.30
C PHE A 31 -51.61 -12.87 -12.93
N VAL A 32 -50.92 -13.80 -12.27
CA VAL A 32 -50.63 -15.13 -12.82
C VAL A 32 -51.59 -16.18 -12.24
N PHE A 33 -51.91 -16.10 -10.96
CA PHE A 33 -52.73 -17.11 -10.27
C PHE A 33 -54.20 -16.68 -10.01
N GLY A 34 -54.59 -15.45 -10.46
CA GLY A 34 -55.96 -15.00 -10.38
C GLY A 34 -56.48 -14.70 -8.96
N GLY A 35 -55.61 -14.25 -8.06
CA GLY A 35 -55.97 -13.88 -6.68
C GLY A 35 -56.92 -12.69 -6.62
N GLU A 36 -57.87 -12.73 -5.66
CA GLU A 36 -58.99 -11.79 -5.57
C GLU A 36 -58.58 -10.35 -5.17
N SER A 37 -57.51 -10.16 -4.40
CA SER A 37 -57.08 -8.83 -3.94
C SER A 37 -55.56 -8.76 -3.71
N PHE A 38 -54.90 -7.69 -4.18
CA PHE A 38 -53.46 -7.44 -3.97
C PHE A 38 -53.13 -7.28 -2.46
N LEU A 39 -53.98 -6.59 -1.70
CA LEU A 39 -53.77 -6.36 -0.28
C LEU A 39 -53.94 -7.63 0.56
N GLU A 40 -54.87 -8.49 0.19
CA GLU A 40 -55.04 -9.79 0.86
C GLU A 40 -53.84 -10.70 0.63
N ASN A 41 -53.34 -10.78 -0.60
CA ASN A 41 -52.14 -11.56 -0.91
C ASN A 41 -50.85 -10.98 -0.28
N LEU A 42 -50.81 -9.68 -0.01
CA LEU A 42 -49.65 -9.05 0.60
C LEU A 42 -49.57 -9.40 2.13
N PHE A 43 -50.73 -9.50 2.83
CA PHE A 43 -50.79 -9.66 4.28
C PHE A 43 -51.43 -10.98 4.78
N PHE A 44 -52.30 -11.61 3.98
CA PHE A 44 -53.11 -12.74 4.42
C PHE A 44 -52.97 -13.98 3.51
N SER A 45 -51.80 -14.17 2.84
CA SER A 45 -51.53 -15.39 2.11
C SER A 45 -51.39 -16.61 3.03
N ASP A 46 -51.38 -17.79 2.46
CA ASP A 46 -51.30 -19.06 3.18
C ASP A 46 -50.11 -19.08 4.15
N PRO A 47 -50.29 -19.62 5.38
CA PRO A 47 -49.19 -19.66 6.36
C PRO A 47 -47.89 -20.26 5.86
N ASN A 48 -47.94 -21.24 4.99
CA ASN A 48 -46.75 -21.86 4.37
C ASN A 48 -46.01 -20.92 3.42
N GLU A 49 -46.69 -20.07 2.65
CA GLU A 49 -46.09 -19.09 1.79
C GLU A 49 -45.47 -17.95 2.59
N ASN A 50 -46.10 -17.51 3.64
CA ASN A 50 -45.60 -16.47 4.54
C ASN A 50 -44.28 -16.87 5.22
N TRP A 51 -44.15 -18.13 5.64
CA TRP A 51 -42.90 -18.64 6.20
C TRP A 51 -41.75 -18.60 5.17
N MET A 52 -42.01 -18.98 3.94
CA MET A 52 -41.01 -18.98 2.87
C MET A 52 -40.55 -17.55 2.52
N ARG A 53 -41.53 -16.61 2.41
CA ARG A 53 -41.25 -15.18 2.19
C ARG A 53 -40.37 -14.59 3.32
N LEU A 54 -40.72 -14.89 4.56
CA LEU A 54 -39.99 -14.43 5.73
C LEU A 54 -38.56 -14.99 5.75
N LEU A 55 -38.39 -16.26 5.46
CA LEU A 55 -37.08 -16.91 5.42
C LEU A 55 -36.19 -16.30 4.36
N ILE A 56 -36.70 -16.07 3.15
CA ILE A 56 -35.96 -15.42 2.05
C ILE A 56 -35.60 -13.99 2.44
N SER A 57 -36.56 -13.23 2.99
CA SER A 57 -36.33 -11.84 3.40
C SER A 57 -35.25 -11.73 4.47
N VAL A 58 -35.32 -12.56 5.52
CA VAL A 58 -34.32 -12.61 6.59
C VAL A 58 -32.94 -12.97 5.99
N THR A 59 -32.89 -13.96 5.10
CA THR A 59 -31.61 -14.37 4.46
C THR A 59 -30.99 -13.24 3.64
N VAL A 60 -31.79 -12.54 2.83
CA VAL A 60 -31.32 -11.41 1.99
C VAL A 60 -30.83 -10.25 2.86
N ILE A 61 -31.58 -9.91 3.91
CA ILE A 61 -31.21 -8.85 4.87
C ILE A 61 -29.90 -9.24 5.61
N ALA A 62 -29.83 -10.46 6.15
CA ALA A 62 -28.66 -10.95 6.84
C ALA A 62 -27.41 -10.95 5.92
N PHE A 63 -27.59 -11.40 4.67
CA PHE A 63 -26.52 -11.34 3.67
C PHE A 63 -26.07 -9.91 3.38
N GLY A 64 -27.01 -8.96 3.26
CA GLY A 64 -26.69 -7.53 3.05
C GLY A 64 -25.85 -6.94 4.20
N PHE A 65 -26.21 -7.25 5.45
CA PHE A 65 -25.43 -6.82 6.61
C PHE A 65 -24.08 -7.53 6.71
N TYR A 66 -24.01 -8.83 6.42
CA TYR A 66 -22.76 -9.58 6.38
C TYR A 66 -21.80 -9.01 5.31
N ALA A 67 -22.30 -8.77 4.11
CA ALA A 67 -21.52 -8.17 3.02
C ALA A 67 -21.01 -6.77 3.41
N GLN A 68 -21.85 -5.95 4.06
CA GLN A 68 -21.45 -4.64 4.58
C GLN A 68 -20.32 -4.77 5.60
N ALA A 69 -20.44 -5.66 6.58
CA ALA A 69 -19.42 -5.88 7.59
C ALA A 69 -18.08 -6.34 6.99
N ALA A 70 -18.12 -7.23 6.01
CA ALA A 70 -16.93 -7.71 5.31
C ALA A 70 -16.21 -6.58 4.54
N VAL A 71 -16.96 -5.72 3.85
CA VAL A 71 -16.42 -4.55 3.14
C VAL A 71 -15.82 -3.54 4.12
N ASP A 72 -16.51 -3.25 5.23
CA ASP A 72 -16.02 -2.32 6.25
C ASP A 72 -14.73 -2.83 6.91
N GLN A 73 -14.64 -4.13 7.19
CA GLN A 73 -13.42 -4.76 7.71
C GLN A 73 -12.25 -4.65 6.74
N GLN A 74 -12.47 -4.91 5.46
CA GLN A 74 -11.45 -4.78 4.43
C GLN A 74 -10.95 -3.33 4.31
N GLN A 75 -11.86 -2.36 4.32
CA GLN A 75 -11.50 -0.93 4.28
C GLN A 75 -10.68 -0.51 5.49
N GLN A 76 -11.07 -0.94 6.69
CA GLN A 76 -10.32 -0.66 7.91
C GLN A 76 -8.91 -1.22 7.87
N LEU A 77 -8.72 -2.44 7.32
CA LEU A 77 -7.41 -3.05 7.16
C LEU A 77 -6.54 -2.24 6.20
N LEU A 78 -7.08 -1.85 5.03
CA LEU A 78 -6.37 -1.02 4.06
C LEU A 78 -5.97 0.34 4.64
N GLU A 79 -6.87 0.99 5.40
CA GLU A 79 -6.57 2.26 6.07
C GLU A 79 -5.45 2.10 7.13
N ARG A 80 -5.44 0.99 7.88
CA ARG A 80 -4.38 0.69 8.86
C ARG A 80 -3.02 0.51 8.17
N ILE A 81 -2.97 -0.27 7.08
CA ILE A 81 -1.75 -0.48 6.30
C ILE A 81 -1.24 0.86 5.74
N ARG A 82 -2.13 1.66 5.14
CA ARG A 82 -1.79 2.98 4.61
C ARG A 82 -1.25 3.92 5.69
N LYS A 83 -1.91 3.97 6.87
CA LYS A 83 -1.45 4.80 8.00
C LYS A 83 -0.07 4.37 8.50
N LYS A 84 0.19 3.05 8.60
CA LYS A 84 1.51 2.53 8.98
C LYS A 84 2.58 2.92 7.95
N GLY A 85 2.31 2.74 6.65
CA GLY A 85 3.23 3.15 5.57
C GLY A 85 3.55 4.64 5.62
N THR A 86 2.52 5.50 5.73
CA THR A 86 2.72 6.95 5.83
C THR A 86 3.51 7.35 7.08
N ARG A 87 3.31 6.66 8.21
CA ARG A 87 4.08 6.93 9.43
C ARG A 87 5.55 6.57 9.26
N LEU A 88 5.85 5.41 8.69
CA LEU A 88 7.24 4.99 8.41
C LEU A 88 7.92 5.98 7.46
N GLN A 89 7.24 6.38 6.38
CA GLN A 89 7.77 7.38 5.46
C GLN A 89 8.11 8.69 6.18
N LYS A 90 7.22 9.19 7.04
CA LYS A 90 7.48 10.42 7.82
C LYS A 90 8.66 10.28 8.79
N VAL A 91 8.88 9.09 9.36
CA VAL A 91 10.05 8.82 10.21
C VAL A 91 11.33 8.88 9.38
N VAL A 92 11.36 8.23 8.23
CA VAL A 92 12.51 8.24 7.31
C VAL A 92 12.78 9.65 6.76
N ASP A 93 11.72 10.40 6.38
CA ASP A 93 11.86 11.78 5.91
C ASP A 93 12.31 12.75 7.03
N GLY A 94 12.01 12.43 8.29
CA GLY A 94 12.43 13.19 9.46
C GLY A 94 13.81 12.80 10.03
N CYS A 95 14.46 11.77 9.49
CA CYS A 95 15.81 11.40 9.89
C CYS A 95 16.82 12.47 9.45
N TYR A 96 17.78 12.75 10.33
CA TYR A 96 18.89 13.67 10.02
C TYR A 96 19.80 13.09 8.94
N ASP A 97 20.06 11.79 8.97
CA ASP A 97 20.88 11.10 7.99
C ASP A 97 20.15 10.99 6.64
N ALA A 98 20.88 11.13 5.55
CA ALA A 98 20.37 10.84 4.23
C ALA A 98 20.06 9.35 4.11
N TYR A 99 18.81 9.02 3.78
CA TYR A 99 18.37 7.67 3.49
C TYR A 99 18.18 7.50 1.99
N VAL A 100 18.84 6.49 1.45
CA VAL A 100 18.72 6.11 0.03
C VAL A 100 18.52 4.61 -0.06
N SER A 101 17.74 4.15 -1.04
CA SER A 101 17.64 2.72 -1.32
C SER A 101 17.67 2.45 -2.81
N MET A 102 18.13 1.25 -3.19
CA MET A 102 18.19 0.79 -4.56
C MET A 102 17.72 -0.66 -4.68
N ASP A 103 17.25 -1.01 -5.87
CA ASP A 103 16.92 -2.37 -6.26
C ASP A 103 18.18 -3.21 -6.60
N GLN A 104 17.94 -4.44 -7.01
CA GLN A 104 19.01 -5.37 -7.40
C GLN A 104 19.76 -4.95 -8.68
N GLU A 105 19.15 -4.14 -9.53
CA GLU A 105 19.76 -3.55 -10.74
C GLU A 105 20.56 -2.27 -10.44
N GLY A 106 20.55 -1.81 -9.18
CA GLY A 106 21.23 -0.58 -8.74
C GLY A 106 20.46 0.70 -9.06
N LYS A 107 19.14 0.61 -9.33
CA LYS A 107 18.28 1.77 -9.54
C LYS A 107 17.71 2.26 -8.22
N ILE A 108 17.67 3.57 -8.05
CA ILE A 108 17.17 4.23 -6.86
C ILE A 108 15.65 4.01 -6.75
N ILE A 109 15.18 3.46 -5.63
CA ILE A 109 13.77 3.23 -5.33
C ILE A 109 13.26 4.10 -4.19
N ASP A 110 14.15 4.55 -3.28
CA ASP A 110 13.77 5.50 -2.25
C ASP A 110 14.86 6.53 -1.96
N TRP A 111 14.42 7.76 -1.53
CA TRP A 111 15.27 8.93 -1.38
C TRP A 111 14.58 9.91 -0.43
N ASN A 112 15.09 10.10 0.79
CA ASN A 112 14.48 10.99 1.75
C ASN A 112 14.89 12.46 1.54
N ARG A 113 14.26 13.35 2.32
CA ARG A 113 14.55 14.78 2.25
C ARG A 113 16.00 15.11 2.62
N SER A 114 16.61 14.41 3.57
CA SER A 114 18.00 14.62 3.94
C SER A 114 18.95 14.23 2.81
N ALA A 115 18.61 13.22 2.03
CA ALA A 115 19.35 12.87 0.80
C ALA A 115 19.21 13.96 -0.29
N GLU A 116 18.02 14.58 -0.44
CA GLU A 116 17.87 15.73 -1.35
C GLU A 116 18.80 16.89 -0.97
N LEU A 117 18.87 17.19 0.32
CA LEU A 117 19.73 18.27 0.84
C LEU A 117 21.23 17.93 0.72
N LEU A 118 21.60 16.68 1.02
CA LEU A 118 22.99 16.25 1.03
C LEU A 118 23.61 16.16 -0.36
N PHE A 119 22.84 15.63 -1.35
CA PHE A 119 23.34 15.38 -2.71
C PHE A 119 22.89 16.43 -3.73
N GLY A 120 21.97 17.34 -3.38
CA GLY A 120 21.44 18.37 -4.27
C GLY A 120 20.42 17.86 -5.30
N TRP A 121 20.06 16.59 -5.28
CA TRP A 121 19.14 15.98 -6.23
C TRP A 121 17.73 15.89 -5.64
N PRO A 122 16.69 16.45 -6.30
CA PRO A 122 15.31 16.25 -5.85
C PRO A 122 14.86 14.80 -6.12
N ARG A 123 14.12 14.21 -5.18
CA ARG A 123 13.59 12.84 -5.24
C ARG A 123 12.99 12.48 -6.61
N GLN A 124 12.16 13.38 -7.15
CA GLN A 124 11.45 13.16 -8.42
C GLN A 124 12.38 12.95 -9.64
N LYS A 125 13.63 13.40 -9.54
CA LYS A 125 14.63 13.28 -10.61
C LYS A 125 15.51 12.05 -10.51
N VAL A 126 15.58 11.44 -9.31
CA VAL A 126 16.50 10.32 -9.05
C VAL A 126 15.80 8.97 -8.97
N ILE A 127 14.51 8.91 -8.64
CA ILE A 127 13.79 7.64 -8.60
C ILE A 127 13.80 6.99 -9.98
N GLY A 128 14.31 5.74 -10.04
CA GLY A 128 14.50 4.97 -11.26
C GLY A 128 15.85 5.19 -11.96
N GLU A 129 16.61 6.22 -11.54
CA GLU A 129 17.96 6.45 -12.05
C GLU A 129 18.97 5.52 -11.35
N SER A 130 20.15 5.36 -11.95
CA SER A 130 21.25 4.58 -11.37
C SER A 130 21.79 5.24 -10.09
N MET A 131 22.05 4.45 -9.04
CA MET A 131 22.73 4.91 -7.82
C MET A 131 24.12 5.53 -8.12
N GLU A 132 24.70 5.24 -9.28
CA GLU A 132 25.99 5.78 -9.71
C GLU A 132 26.04 7.31 -9.88
N ILE A 133 24.87 7.97 -9.90
CA ILE A 133 24.80 9.44 -9.96
C ILE A 133 25.44 10.12 -8.74
N ILE A 134 25.48 9.45 -7.59
CA ILE A 134 26.12 9.96 -6.37
C ILE A 134 27.48 9.32 -6.09
N ILE A 135 27.96 8.43 -6.98
CA ILE A 135 29.24 7.74 -6.84
C ILE A 135 30.28 8.40 -7.75
N PRO A 136 31.42 8.86 -7.24
CA PRO A 136 32.53 9.33 -8.04
C PRO A 136 32.95 8.31 -9.09
N GLU A 137 33.29 8.75 -10.28
CA GLU A 137 33.53 7.88 -11.43
C GLU A 137 34.55 6.77 -11.15
N ARG A 138 35.63 7.09 -10.46
CA ARG A 138 36.68 6.12 -10.06
C ARG A 138 36.18 4.98 -9.15
N PHE A 139 35.04 5.12 -8.51
CA PHE A 139 34.48 4.08 -7.62
C PHE A 139 33.34 3.27 -8.25
N ARG A 140 32.79 3.70 -9.41
CA ARG A 140 31.64 3.04 -10.06
C ARG A 140 31.90 1.59 -10.41
N GLU A 141 33.08 1.30 -10.98
CA GLU A 141 33.45 -0.07 -11.35
C GLU A 141 33.58 -0.98 -10.13
N ALA A 142 34.19 -0.47 -9.03
CA ALA A 142 34.27 -1.22 -7.76
C ALA A 142 32.89 -1.45 -7.15
N HIS A 143 31.98 -0.48 -7.26
CA HIS A 143 30.60 -0.60 -6.80
C HIS A 143 29.86 -1.69 -7.58
N ARG A 144 29.89 -1.68 -8.92
CA ARG A 144 29.27 -2.72 -9.76
C ARG A 144 29.79 -4.12 -9.42
N LYS A 145 31.12 -4.28 -9.32
CA LYS A 145 31.73 -5.56 -8.94
C LYS A 145 31.32 -6.00 -7.53
N GLY A 146 31.26 -5.08 -6.59
CA GLY A 146 30.80 -5.35 -5.23
C GLY A 146 29.37 -5.84 -5.18
N LEU A 147 28.46 -5.17 -5.92
CA LEU A 147 27.05 -5.54 -6.02
C LEU A 147 26.89 -6.93 -6.65
N ALA A 148 27.52 -7.18 -7.80
CA ALA A 148 27.46 -8.48 -8.49
C ALA A 148 28.03 -9.62 -7.61
N ARG A 149 29.15 -9.37 -6.91
CA ARG A 149 29.70 -10.36 -5.98
C ARG A 149 28.75 -10.66 -4.84
N TYR A 150 28.12 -9.66 -4.26
CA TYR A 150 27.15 -9.87 -3.18
C TYR A 150 25.95 -10.67 -3.65
N GLN A 151 25.40 -10.36 -4.84
CA GLN A 151 24.29 -11.11 -5.42
C GLN A 151 24.61 -12.58 -5.66
N ALA A 152 25.85 -12.88 -6.06
CA ALA A 152 26.29 -14.25 -6.32
C ALA A 152 26.61 -15.04 -5.04
N THR A 153 27.14 -14.38 -4.01
CA THR A 153 27.76 -15.07 -2.85
C THR A 153 27.14 -14.75 -1.50
N ASN A 154 26.30 -13.71 -1.42
CA ASN A 154 25.82 -13.08 -0.18
C ASN A 154 26.97 -12.59 0.74
N ILE A 155 28.18 -12.40 0.21
CA ILE A 155 29.34 -11.91 0.95
C ILE A 155 29.67 -10.49 0.49
N GLY A 156 29.54 -9.53 1.40
CA GLY A 156 29.84 -8.11 1.16
C GLY A 156 30.74 -7.53 2.25
N SER A 157 31.85 -6.89 1.86
CA SER A 157 32.82 -6.30 2.80
C SER A 157 32.36 -4.96 3.37
N PHE A 158 31.39 -4.30 2.74
CA PHE A 158 30.90 -2.96 3.09
C PHE A 158 29.57 -2.94 3.86
N LEU A 159 29.01 -4.12 4.17
CA LEU A 159 27.68 -4.24 4.74
C LEU A 159 27.69 -4.20 6.27
N TYR A 160 26.63 -3.65 6.85
CA TYR A 160 26.33 -3.60 8.30
C TYR A 160 27.38 -2.87 9.16
N LYS A 161 28.28 -2.09 8.57
CA LYS A 161 29.28 -1.33 9.29
C LYS A 161 29.51 0.04 8.64
N PRO A 162 29.93 1.04 9.42
CA PRO A 162 30.31 2.32 8.87
C PRO A 162 31.53 2.22 7.94
N VAL A 163 31.41 2.84 6.78
CA VAL A 163 32.49 2.95 5.79
C VAL A 163 32.69 4.42 5.46
N TYR A 164 33.92 4.86 5.43
CA TYR A 164 34.31 6.21 5.05
C TYR A 164 34.71 6.23 3.59
N THR A 165 34.09 7.09 2.80
CA THR A 165 34.34 7.21 1.36
C THR A 165 34.00 8.62 0.87
N GLN A 166 34.06 8.84 -0.44
CA GLN A 166 33.65 10.09 -1.07
C GLN A 166 32.33 9.87 -1.84
N ALA A 167 31.48 10.88 -1.84
CA ALA A 167 30.30 10.95 -2.65
C ALA A 167 30.38 12.11 -3.64
N LEU A 168 29.55 12.06 -4.69
CA LEU A 168 29.45 13.07 -5.71
C LEU A 168 28.18 13.89 -5.52
N HIS A 169 28.32 15.21 -5.34
CA HIS A 169 27.19 16.14 -5.35
C HIS A 169 26.70 16.39 -6.79
N ARG A 170 25.46 16.78 -6.96
CA ARG A 170 24.87 17.16 -8.26
C ARG A 170 25.69 18.22 -9.00
N ASP A 171 26.28 19.17 -8.27
CA ASP A 171 27.06 20.27 -8.83
C ASP A 171 28.49 19.85 -9.22
N GLY A 172 28.83 18.56 -9.10
CA GLY A 172 30.08 17.97 -9.60
C GLY A 172 31.24 17.95 -8.59
N PHE A 173 31.08 18.46 -7.38
CA PHE A 173 32.11 18.35 -6.35
C PHE A 173 31.96 17.07 -5.53
N GLU A 174 33.09 16.56 -5.06
CA GLU A 174 33.13 15.41 -4.18
C GLU A 174 33.26 15.84 -2.72
N PHE A 175 32.63 15.09 -1.81
CA PHE A 175 32.68 15.37 -0.38
C PHE A 175 32.77 14.08 0.45
N PRO A 176 33.40 14.11 1.62
CA PRO A 176 33.60 12.93 2.46
C PRO A 176 32.29 12.53 3.13
N ILE A 177 31.98 11.24 3.10
CA ILE A 177 30.80 10.67 3.75
C ILE A 177 31.15 9.47 4.63
N GLU A 178 30.31 9.25 5.63
CA GLU A 178 30.15 7.99 6.34
C GLU A 178 28.87 7.33 5.84
N ILE A 179 28.96 6.07 5.40
CA ILE A 179 27.85 5.30 4.86
C ILE A 179 27.74 3.95 5.56
N VAL A 180 26.52 3.54 5.90
CA VAL A 180 26.18 2.19 6.35
C VAL A 180 25.22 1.59 5.36
N VAL A 181 25.60 0.49 4.73
CA VAL A 181 24.75 -0.21 3.74
C VAL A 181 24.20 -1.49 4.36
N THR A 182 22.89 -1.70 4.20
CA THR A 182 22.19 -2.90 4.67
C THR A 182 21.38 -3.51 3.54
N PRO A 183 21.62 -4.79 3.18
CA PRO A 183 20.77 -5.50 2.25
C PRO A 183 19.47 -5.94 2.92
N LEU A 184 18.36 -5.88 2.19
CA LEU A 184 17.05 -6.34 2.61
C LEU A 184 16.51 -7.30 1.56
N LYS A 185 16.08 -8.49 1.99
CA LYS A 185 15.41 -9.44 1.10
C LYS A 185 13.94 -9.54 1.49
N THR A 186 13.06 -9.07 0.61
CA THR A 186 11.61 -9.07 0.82
C THR A 186 10.92 -9.78 -0.33
N ASN A 187 10.16 -10.85 -0.04
CA ASN A 187 9.41 -11.62 -1.05
C ASN A 187 10.26 -12.11 -2.24
N GLY A 188 11.54 -12.44 -1.99
CA GLY A 188 12.46 -12.90 -3.04
C GLY A 188 13.16 -11.76 -3.81
N LEU A 189 12.76 -10.51 -3.63
CA LEU A 189 13.43 -9.35 -4.19
C LEU A 189 14.54 -8.89 -3.25
N GLN A 190 15.69 -8.55 -3.82
CA GLN A 190 16.84 -8.02 -3.10
C GLN A 190 16.86 -6.49 -3.25
N GLU A 191 16.87 -5.79 -2.14
CA GLU A 191 17.00 -4.34 -2.05
C GLU A 191 18.20 -3.99 -1.19
N TYR A 192 18.72 -2.80 -1.36
CA TYR A 192 19.82 -2.28 -0.56
C TYR A 192 19.45 -0.88 -0.09
N PHE A 193 19.56 -0.63 1.20
CA PHE A 193 19.38 0.70 1.73
C PHE A 193 20.61 1.16 2.48
N ALA A 194 20.82 2.47 2.47
CA ALA A 194 21.94 3.08 3.15
C ALA A 194 21.51 4.33 3.93
N PHE A 195 22.12 4.49 5.09
CA PHE A 195 22.17 5.76 5.81
C PHE A 195 23.52 6.42 5.56
N ILE A 196 23.47 7.69 5.17
CA ILE A 196 24.65 8.45 4.74
C ILE A 196 24.65 9.78 5.49
N ARG A 197 25.81 10.15 6.00
CA ARG A 197 26.05 11.49 6.57
C ARG A 197 27.34 12.08 6.04
N GLU A 198 27.37 13.38 5.91
CA GLU A 198 28.59 14.10 5.61
C GLU A 198 29.56 13.97 6.81
N LYS A 199 30.81 13.61 6.53
CA LYS A 199 31.86 13.61 7.53
C LYS A 199 32.49 15.01 7.61
N ILE A 200 32.04 15.81 8.56
CA ILE A 200 32.68 17.08 8.84
C ILE A 200 34.07 16.77 9.40
N SER A 201 35.12 17.17 8.71
CA SER A 201 36.48 17.11 9.25
C SER A 201 36.51 17.97 10.51
N ALA A 202 36.68 17.35 11.68
CA ALA A 202 36.96 18.06 12.92
C ALA A 202 38.44 18.51 12.88
N ASP A 203 38.77 19.41 11.94
CA ASP A 203 40.01 20.14 11.94
C ASP A 203 39.73 21.60 12.28
N LYS A 204 39.88 21.88 13.58
CA LYS A 204 40.42 23.14 14.12
C LYS A 204 41.13 22.90 15.41
#